data_bd24ef19903d9b0b2c09cf4a93ac68ea
#
_entry.id   bd24ef19903d9b0b2c09cf4a93ac68ea
#
_cell.length_a   1.000
_cell.length_b   1.000
_cell.length_c   1.000
_cell.angle_alpha   90.00
_cell.angle_beta   90.00
_cell.angle_gamma   90.00
#
_symmetry.space_group_name_H-M   'P 1'
#
loop_
_entity.id
_entity.type
_entity.pdbx_description
1 polymer ?
#
loop_
_entity_poly.entity_id
_entity_poly.type
_entity_poly.pdbx_seq_one_letter_code
_entity_poly.pdbx_strand_id
1 'polypeptide(L)'
;MRLIVAFTAFAVATSAAFATGTGHTHDDEFAFGEPGDPAKADRTIEIAMGETADGAMIFEPRDVAVKRGETVRLKLVNKGEMDHELVLATREENDKHAIEMMKNPDMEHDDPNGRRLAPGTSDEIVWHFSKAGTFDFACLIPGHRDAGMHGSVTVD
;
A
#
# COMPACT_ATOMS: atom_id res chain seq x y z
N MET A 1 17.21 -17.65 76.45
CA MET A 1 16.59 -16.46 75.86
C MET A 1 16.87 -16.51 74.34
N ARG A 2 15.93 -17.05 73.58
CA ARG A 2 16.10 -17.22 72.10
C ARG A 2 15.36 -16.11 71.36
N LEU A 3 16.13 -15.29 70.64
CA LEU A 3 15.60 -14.21 69.82
C LEU A 3 15.13 -14.80 68.49
N ILE A 4 13.85 -14.68 68.19
CA ILE A 4 13.28 -15.04 66.89
C ILE A 4 13.23 -13.76 66.05
N VAL A 5 14.04 -13.72 64.99
CA VAL A 5 14.00 -12.64 63.98
C VAL A 5 13.04 -13.07 62.89
N ALA A 6 11.92 -12.38 62.79
CA ALA A 6 10.96 -12.58 61.71
C ALA A 6 11.40 -11.78 60.49
N PHE A 7 11.66 -12.48 59.38
CA PHE A 7 11.89 -11.87 58.05
C PHE A 7 10.55 -11.66 57.36
N THR A 8 10.13 -10.45 57.22
CA THR A 8 9.00 -10.07 56.35
C THR A 8 9.49 -9.92 54.91
N ALA A 9 9.07 -10.86 54.04
CA ALA A 9 9.32 -10.78 52.62
C ALA A 9 8.34 -9.76 51.99
N PHE A 10 8.89 -8.72 51.42
CA PHE A 10 8.13 -7.70 50.65
C PHE A 10 8.07 -8.18 49.20
N ALA A 11 6.92 -8.63 48.74
CA ALA A 11 6.70 -9.00 47.36
C ALA A 11 6.45 -7.72 46.54
N VAL A 12 7.42 -7.36 45.70
CA VAL A 12 7.25 -6.28 44.70
C VAL A 12 6.53 -6.88 43.49
N ALA A 13 5.26 -6.56 43.34
CA ALA A 13 4.51 -6.87 42.12
C ALA A 13 4.90 -5.87 41.03
N THR A 14 5.69 -6.30 40.05
CA THR A 14 5.96 -5.56 38.83
C THR A 14 4.75 -5.67 37.86
N SER A 15 3.94 -4.65 37.80
CA SER A 15 2.88 -4.53 36.79
C SER A 15 3.54 -4.26 35.42
N ALA A 16 3.52 -5.25 34.55
CA ALA A 16 3.85 -5.04 33.14
C ALA A 16 2.70 -4.24 32.50
N ALA A 17 2.96 -2.97 32.19
CA ALA A 17 2.06 -2.17 31.37
C ALA A 17 2.18 -2.68 29.94
N PHE A 18 1.20 -3.43 29.46
CA PHE A 18 1.04 -3.67 28.03
C PHE A 18 0.59 -2.35 27.41
N ALA A 19 1.49 -1.71 26.64
CA ALA A 19 1.12 -0.65 25.75
C ALA A 19 0.21 -1.28 24.68
N THR A 20 -1.10 -1.11 24.83
CA THR A 20 -2.04 -1.35 23.75
C THR A 20 -1.81 -0.23 22.73
N GLY A 21 -0.92 -0.51 21.76
CA GLY A 21 -0.88 0.30 20.56
C GLY A 21 -2.27 0.24 19.95
N THR A 22 -2.98 1.36 19.94
CA THR A 22 -4.18 1.54 19.14
C THR A 22 -3.73 1.54 17.69
N GLY A 23 -3.54 0.33 17.14
CA GLY A 23 -3.54 0.16 15.70
C GLY A 23 -4.92 0.64 15.23
N HIS A 24 -4.93 1.70 14.47
CA HIS A 24 -6.10 2.06 13.69
C HIS A 24 -6.31 0.92 12.70
N THR A 25 -7.15 -0.04 13.07
CA THR A 25 -7.74 -0.96 12.09
C THR A 25 -8.70 -0.08 11.31
N HIS A 26 -8.24 0.42 10.16
CA HIS A 26 -9.12 0.92 9.15
C HIS A 26 -9.89 -0.29 8.62
N ASP A 27 -11.11 -0.52 9.16
CA ASP A 27 -12.14 -1.33 8.51
C ASP A 27 -12.68 -0.53 7.30
N ASP A 28 -11.77 0.12 6.54
CA ASP A 28 -12.12 0.80 5.31
C ASP A 28 -12.28 -0.27 4.25
N GLU A 29 -13.52 -0.65 4.02
CA GLU A 29 -13.89 -1.53 2.92
C GLU A 29 -13.58 -0.81 1.61
N PHE A 30 -12.47 -1.17 0.96
CA PHE A 30 -12.10 -0.60 -0.32
C PHE A 30 -13.18 -0.83 -1.37
N ALA A 31 -13.46 0.22 -2.15
CA ALA A 31 -14.51 0.17 -3.18
C ALA A 31 -14.27 -0.92 -4.25
N PHE A 32 -13.05 -1.43 -4.37
CA PHE A 32 -12.61 -2.37 -5.41
C PHE A 32 -12.23 -3.76 -4.90
N GLY A 33 -12.37 -4.03 -3.61
CA GLY A 33 -12.05 -5.33 -3.02
C GLY A 33 -11.24 -5.21 -1.74
N GLU A 34 -10.33 -6.14 -1.53
CA GLU A 34 -9.59 -6.27 -0.28
C GLU A 34 -8.17 -6.82 -0.55
N PRO A 35 -7.22 -6.66 0.38
CA PRO A 35 -5.92 -7.31 0.30
C PRO A 35 -6.06 -8.82 0.12
N GLY A 36 -5.37 -9.37 -0.87
CA GLY A 36 -5.41 -10.78 -1.20
C GLY A 36 -4.34 -11.60 -0.47
N ASP A 37 -4.57 -12.91 -0.34
CA ASP A 37 -3.58 -13.85 0.15
C ASP A 37 -2.54 -14.13 -0.96
N PRO A 38 -1.24 -13.81 -0.79
CA PRO A 38 -0.21 -14.06 -1.79
C PRO A 38 -0.10 -15.53 -2.23
N ALA A 39 -0.46 -16.48 -1.36
CA ALA A 39 -0.43 -17.91 -1.67
C ALA A 39 -1.60 -18.34 -2.58
N LYS A 40 -2.61 -17.48 -2.75
CA LYS A 40 -3.84 -17.74 -3.53
C LYS A 40 -3.99 -16.85 -4.75
N ALA A 41 -2.93 -16.17 -5.18
CA ALA A 41 -2.98 -15.37 -6.39
C ALA A 41 -3.23 -16.25 -7.62
N ASP A 42 -4.28 -15.94 -8.36
CA ASP A 42 -4.68 -16.67 -9.58
C ASP A 42 -3.68 -16.42 -10.72
N ARG A 43 -3.12 -15.21 -10.77
CA ARG A 43 -2.08 -14.82 -11.73
C ARG A 43 -1.27 -13.61 -11.24
N THR A 44 -0.15 -13.39 -11.94
CA THR A 44 0.70 -12.21 -11.76
C THR A 44 0.61 -11.31 -12.99
N ILE A 45 0.49 -10.01 -12.76
CA ILE A 45 0.62 -8.97 -13.77
C ILE A 45 1.81 -8.11 -13.37
N GLU A 46 2.85 -8.03 -14.21
CA GLU A 46 3.95 -7.09 -14.01
C GLU A 46 3.54 -5.71 -14.52
N ILE A 47 3.74 -4.69 -13.69
CA ILE A 47 3.55 -3.27 -14.03
C ILE A 47 4.91 -2.60 -13.89
N ALA A 48 5.48 -2.19 -15.03
CA ALA A 48 6.69 -1.38 -15.05
C ALA A 48 6.34 0.10 -14.79
N MET A 49 7.22 0.78 -14.08
CA MET A 49 7.15 2.21 -13.79
C MET A 49 8.40 2.88 -14.32
N GLY A 50 8.29 4.08 -14.87
CA GLY A 50 9.46 4.81 -15.37
C GLY A 50 9.11 6.04 -16.18
N GLU A 51 10.15 6.67 -16.70
CA GLU A 51 10.10 7.85 -17.54
C GLU A 51 10.40 7.50 -19.00
N THR A 52 9.80 8.23 -19.91
CA THR A 52 10.14 8.19 -21.33
C THR A 52 11.19 9.23 -21.68
N ALA A 53 11.84 9.11 -22.82
CA ALA A 53 12.88 10.05 -23.26
C ALA A 53 12.38 11.48 -23.50
N ASP A 54 11.08 11.67 -23.72
CA ASP A 54 10.39 12.96 -23.85
C ASP A 54 9.83 13.49 -22.53
N GLY A 55 10.10 12.81 -21.41
CA GLY A 55 9.78 13.27 -20.06
C GLY A 55 8.37 12.90 -19.58
N ALA A 56 7.62 12.10 -20.33
CA ALA A 56 6.39 11.53 -19.80
C ALA A 56 6.69 10.47 -18.74
N MET A 57 5.80 10.33 -17.77
CA MET A 57 5.90 9.29 -16.74
C MET A 57 4.81 8.26 -16.97
N ILE A 58 5.18 6.98 -16.93
CA ILE A 58 4.29 5.91 -17.41
C ILE A 58 4.24 4.71 -16.46
N PHE A 59 3.09 4.05 -16.50
CA PHE A 59 2.93 2.64 -16.14
C PHE A 59 2.80 1.79 -17.41
N GLU A 60 3.38 0.61 -17.42
CA GLU A 60 3.24 -0.35 -18.53
C GLU A 60 3.00 -1.78 -17.99
N PRO A 61 1.81 -2.38 -18.24
CA PRO A 61 0.67 -1.81 -18.97
C PRO A 61 -0.03 -0.68 -18.19
N ARG A 62 -0.63 0.27 -18.93
CA ARG A 62 -1.43 1.35 -18.39
C ARG A 62 -2.84 0.91 -18.02
N ASP A 63 -3.39 -0.06 -18.76
CA ASP A 63 -4.73 -0.58 -18.56
C ASP A 63 -4.67 -2.08 -18.28
N VAL A 64 -5.31 -2.49 -17.20
CA VAL A 64 -5.34 -3.86 -16.70
C VAL A 64 -6.80 -4.33 -16.66
N ALA A 65 -7.06 -5.53 -17.19
CA ALA A 65 -8.35 -6.19 -17.08
C ALA A 65 -8.27 -7.38 -16.13
N VAL A 66 -9.22 -7.47 -15.20
CA VAL A 66 -9.35 -8.57 -14.24
C VAL A 66 -10.79 -9.03 -14.16
N LYS A 67 -11.01 -10.26 -13.72
CA LYS A 67 -12.36 -10.79 -13.48
C LYS A 67 -12.77 -10.52 -12.04
N ARG A 68 -14.05 -10.25 -11.83
CA ARG A 68 -14.59 -10.18 -10.48
C ARG A 68 -14.39 -11.50 -9.73
N GLY A 69 -13.87 -11.42 -8.52
CA GLY A 69 -13.50 -12.55 -7.67
C GLY A 69 -12.08 -13.06 -7.89
N GLU A 70 -11.34 -12.50 -8.84
CA GLU A 70 -9.94 -12.85 -9.10
C GLU A 70 -9.01 -12.24 -8.04
N THR A 71 -8.04 -13.01 -7.58
CA THR A 71 -6.93 -12.52 -6.76
C THR A 71 -5.71 -12.36 -7.64
N VAL A 72 -5.26 -11.14 -7.82
CA VAL A 72 -4.15 -10.81 -8.73
C VAL A 72 -2.95 -10.29 -7.94
N ARG A 73 -1.77 -10.80 -8.28
CA ARG A 73 -0.49 -10.23 -7.85
C ARG A 73 -0.07 -9.18 -8.87
N LEU A 74 -0.09 -7.92 -8.48
CA LEU A 74 0.50 -6.83 -9.23
C LEU A 74 1.97 -6.73 -8.82
N LYS A 75 2.88 -7.23 -9.66
CA LYS A 75 4.31 -7.11 -9.47
C LYS A 75 4.76 -5.77 -10.02
N LEU A 76 5.22 -4.89 -9.17
CA LEU A 76 5.67 -3.54 -9.52
C LEU A 76 7.18 -3.54 -9.71
N VAL A 77 7.65 -2.93 -10.80
CA VAL A 77 9.08 -2.83 -11.11
C VAL A 77 9.40 -1.40 -11.51
N ASN A 78 10.19 -0.70 -10.71
CA ASN A 78 10.66 0.63 -11.09
C ASN A 78 11.87 0.50 -12.03
N LYS A 79 11.66 0.77 -13.31
CA LYS A 79 12.68 0.78 -14.39
C LYS A 79 13.19 2.19 -14.69
N GLY A 80 12.67 3.20 -13.98
CA GLY A 80 13.03 4.61 -14.13
C GLY A 80 14.25 5.00 -13.31
N GLU A 81 14.56 6.29 -13.36
CA GLU A 81 15.68 6.92 -12.63
C GLU A 81 15.20 7.68 -11.39
N MET A 82 13.90 7.84 -11.20
CA MET A 82 13.27 8.49 -10.05
C MET A 82 12.49 7.52 -9.19
N ASP A 83 12.16 7.94 -7.96
CA ASP A 83 11.19 7.23 -7.14
C ASP A 83 9.83 7.28 -7.83
N HIS A 84 9.14 6.17 -7.82
CA HIS A 84 7.76 6.05 -8.26
C HIS A 84 6.92 5.32 -7.24
N GLU A 85 5.63 5.58 -7.25
CA GLU A 85 4.69 4.79 -6.47
C GLU A 85 3.51 4.36 -7.33
N LEU A 86 2.83 3.31 -6.90
CA LEU A 86 1.52 2.94 -7.42
C LEU A 86 0.56 2.88 -6.23
N VAL A 87 -0.50 3.69 -6.28
CA VAL A 87 -1.62 3.66 -5.34
C VAL A 87 -2.86 3.23 -6.11
N LEU A 88 -3.40 2.03 -5.77
CA LEU A 88 -4.62 1.50 -6.35
C LEU A 88 -5.81 2.01 -5.53
N ALA A 89 -6.73 2.73 -6.16
CA ALA A 89 -7.87 3.32 -5.48
C ALA A 89 -9.00 3.65 -6.47
N THR A 90 -10.08 4.26 -5.99
CA THR A 90 -10.97 4.99 -6.89
C THR A 90 -10.28 6.28 -7.36
N ARG A 91 -10.71 6.81 -8.50
CA ARG A 91 -10.19 8.09 -9.00
C ARG A 91 -10.38 9.23 -7.99
N GLU A 92 -11.54 9.25 -7.32
CA GLU A 92 -11.85 10.28 -6.32
C GLU A 92 -10.92 10.21 -5.09
N GLU A 93 -10.61 8.99 -4.62
CA GLU A 93 -9.67 8.78 -3.52
C GLU A 93 -8.26 9.22 -3.91
N ASN A 94 -7.77 8.82 -5.10
CA ASN A 94 -6.48 9.26 -5.62
C ASN A 94 -6.42 10.78 -5.82
N ASP A 95 -7.50 11.43 -6.28
CA ASP A 95 -7.56 12.89 -6.40
C ASP A 95 -7.44 13.60 -5.04
N LYS A 96 -8.08 13.07 -4.00
CA LYS A 96 -7.96 13.59 -2.63
C LYS A 96 -6.56 13.36 -2.06
N HIS A 97 -6.03 12.16 -2.23
CA HIS A 97 -4.71 11.79 -1.72
C HIS A 97 -3.59 12.60 -2.40
N ALA A 98 -3.69 12.88 -3.70
CA ALA A 98 -2.74 13.74 -4.41
C ALA A 98 -2.64 15.14 -3.78
N ILE A 99 -3.76 15.70 -3.27
CA ILE A 99 -3.76 16.99 -2.57
C ILE A 99 -3.00 16.91 -1.24
N GLU A 100 -3.11 15.80 -0.52
CA GLU A 100 -2.37 15.60 0.73
C GLU A 100 -0.86 15.40 0.46
N MET A 101 -0.51 14.67 -0.60
CA MET A 101 0.88 14.50 -1.04
C MET A 101 1.54 15.82 -1.46
N MET A 102 0.80 16.75 -2.06
CA MET A 102 1.33 18.09 -2.35
C MET A 102 1.70 18.88 -1.08
N LYS A 103 1.01 18.63 0.02
CA LYS A 103 1.31 19.28 1.32
C LYS A 103 2.44 18.59 2.07
N ASN A 104 2.56 17.27 1.88
CA ASN A 104 3.48 16.39 2.59
C ASN A 104 4.16 15.43 1.60
N PRO A 105 5.09 15.89 0.74
CA PRO A 105 5.64 15.08 -0.36
C PRO A 105 6.50 13.90 0.11
N ASP A 106 6.96 13.93 1.35
CA ASP A 106 7.76 12.87 1.97
C ASP A 106 6.90 11.93 2.83
N MET A 107 5.56 12.00 2.72
CA MET A 107 4.68 11.12 3.46
C MET A 107 4.89 9.67 3.00
N GLU A 108 5.22 8.81 3.94
CA GLU A 108 5.31 7.37 3.72
C GLU A 108 3.98 6.71 4.08
N HIS A 109 3.58 5.74 3.27
CA HIS A 109 2.36 4.97 3.45
C HIS A 109 2.70 3.50 3.61
N ASP A 110 2.12 2.86 4.61
CA ASP A 110 2.14 1.40 4.79
C ASP A 110 0.76 0.80 4.47
N ASP A 111 0.12 1.37 3.46
CA ASP A 111 -1.21 0.96 3.03
C ASP A 111 -1.12 -0.29 2.13
N PRO A 112 -2.03 -1.26 2.27
CA PRO A 112 -1.96 -2.51 1.50
C PRO A 112 -2.14 -2.31 0.00
N ASN A 113 -2.75 -1.20 -0.43
CA ASN A 113 -3.05 -0.83 -1.82
C ASN A 113 -2.02 0.12 -2.46
N GLY A 114 -0.93 0.46 -1.75
CA GLY A 114 0.11 1.36 -2.24
C GLY A 114 1.53 0.82 -2.03
N ARG A 115 2.45 1.15 -2.96
CA ARG A 115 3.89 0.87 -2.82
C ARG A 115 4.70 1.96 -3.49
N ARG A 116 5.69 2.49 -2.76
CA ARG A 116 6.71 3.40 -3.28
C ARG A 116 8.01 2.63 -3.52
N LEU A 117 8.60 2.79 -4.68
CA LEU A 117 9.80 2.08 -5.11
C LEU A 117 10.89 3.05 -5.54
N ALA A 118 12.09 2.87 -5.00
CA ALA A 118 13.29 3.52 -5.51
C ALA A 118 13.70 2.96 -6.88
N PRO A 119 14.52 3.67 -7.67
CA PRO A 119 15.03 3.20 -8.95
C PRO A 119 15.62 1.79 -8.89
N GLY A 120 15.26 0.95 -9.84
CA GLY A 120 15.78 -0.43 -9.97
C GLY A 120 15.23 -1.42 -8.94
N THR A 121 14.29 -1.02 -8.08
CA THR A 121 13.67 -1.93 -7.10
C THR A 121 12.33 -2.48 -7.58
N SER A 122 11.84 -3.50 -6.89
CA SER A 122 10.53 -4.10 -7.14
C SER A 122 9.84 -4.49 -5.85
N ASP A 123 8.50 -4.48 -5.87
CA ASP A 123 7.62 -4.91 -4.78
C ASP A 123 6.32 -5.46 -5.38
N GLU A 124 5.35 -5.83 -4.55
CA GLU A 124 4.08 -6.36 -5.01
C GLU A 124 2.89 -5.84 -4.19
N ILE A 125 1.74 -5.75 -4.87
CA ILE A 125 0.43 -5.61 -4.26
C ILE A 125 -0.36 -6.86 -4.65
N VAL A 126 -0.88 -7.61 -3.67
CA VAL A 126 -1.78 -8.73 -3.93
C VAL A 126 -3.19 -8.30 -3.55
N TRP A 127 -4.10 -8.35 -4.53
CA TRP A 127 -5.43 -7.80 -4.38
C TRP A 127 -6.52 -8.78 -4.85
N HIS A 128 -7.55 -8.95 -4.02
CA HIS A 128 -8.75 -9.69 -4.37
C HIS A 128 -9.83 -8.73 -4.88
N PHE A 129 -10.12 -8.76 -6.18
CA PHE A 129 -11.06 -7.87 -6.84
C PHE A 129 -12.50 -8.38 -6.71
N SER A 130 -13.18 -8.05 -5.62
CA SER A 130 -14.53 -8.56 -5.34
C SER A 130 -15.67 -7.76 -5.97
N LYS A 131 -15.40 -6.55 -6.46
CA LYS A 131 -16.41 -5.63 -6.99
C LYS A 131 -16.10 -5.26 -8.44
N ALA A 132 -17.13 -5.35 -9.31
CA ALA A 132 -17.03 -4.93 -10.70
C ALA A 132 -16.96 -3.41 -10.83
N GLY A 133 -16.26 -2.90 -11.83
CA GLY A 133 -16.09 -1.49 -12.09
C GLY A 133 -14.75 -1.15 -12.71
N THR A 134 -14.49 0.14 -12.90
CA THR A 134 -13.20 0.65 -13.32
C THR A 134 -12.61 1.48 -12.20
N PHE A 135 -11.42 1.10 -11.77
CA PHE A 135 -10.66 1.71 -10.69
C PHE A 135 -9.37 2.31 -11.23
N ASP A 136 -8.80 3.24 -10.49
CA ASP A 136 -7.63 4.01 -10.88
C ASP A 136 -6.39 3.47 -10.17
N PHE A 137 -5.24 3.55 -10.80
CA PHE A 137 -3.97 3.52 -10.11
C PHE A 137 -3.09 4.67 -10.58
N ALA A 138 -2.38 5.29 -9.68
CA ALA A 138 -1.63 6.49 -9.97
C ALA A 138 -0.34 6.59 -9.14
N CYS A 139 0.63 7.32 -9.67
CA CYS A 139 1.74 7.84 -8.90
C CYS A 139 1.33 9.20 -8.33
N LEU A 140 1.26 9.33 -7.02
CA LEU A 140 0.82 10.55 -6.34
C LEU A 140 1.97 11.44 -5.85
N ILE A 141 3.21 11.05 -6.16
CA ILE A 141 4.37 11.94 -6.01
C ILE A 141 4.08 13.21 -6.83
N PRO A 142 4.25 14.42 -6.23
CA PRO A 142 3.88 15.67 -6.87
C PRO A 142 4.43 15.83 -8.29
N GLY A 143 3.55 16.09 -9.26
CA GLY A 143 3.88 16.26 -10.67
C GLY A 143 3.88 14.99 -11.52
N HIS A 144 4.02 13.79 -10.94
CA HIS A 144 4.13 12.54 -11.70
C HIS A 144 2.82 12.18 -12.42
N ARG A 145 1.69 12.31 -11.72
CA ARG A 145 0.37 12.06 -12.32
C ARG A 145 0.07 13.03 -13.47
N ASP A 146 0.42 14.31 -13.30
CA ASP A 146 0.24 15.34 -14.31
C ASP A 146 1.13 15.10 -15.54
N ALA A 147 2.29 14.46 -15.34
CA ALA A 147 3.19 13.99 -16.40
C ALA A 147 2.71 12.69 -17.08
N GLY A 148 1.54 12.17 -16.70
CA GLY A 148 0.90 11.02 -17.35
C GLY A 148 0.91 9.71 -16.54
N MET A 149 1.48 9.69 -15.33
CA MET A 149 1.65 8.46 -14.55
C MET A 149 0.38 8.04 -13.82
N HIS A 150 -0.57 7.54 -14.58
CA HIS A 150 -1.81 6.94 -14.10
C HIS A 150 -2.29 5.86 -15.05
N GLY A 151 -3.09 4.94 -14.55
CA GLY A 151 -3.66 3.85 -15.31
C GLY A 151 -5.00 3.38 -14.74
N SER A 152 -5.54 2.30 -15.27
CA SER A 152 -6.82 1.76 -14.83
C SER A 152 -6.82 0.24 -14.65
N VAL A 153 -7.64 -0.24 -13.69
CA VAL A 153 -8.03 -1.64 -13.58
C VAL A 153 -9.52 -1.74 -13.86
N THR A 154 -9.88 -2.48 -14.91
CA THR A 154 -11.28 -2.82 -15.20
C THR A 154 -11.58 -4.20 -14.66
N VAL A 155 -12.60 -4.30 -13.81
CA VAL A 155 -13.09 -5.54 -13.18
C VAL A 155 -14.43 -5.89 -13.80
N ASP A 156 -14.52 -7.02 -14.53
CA ASP A 156 -15.71 -7.51 -15.25
C ASP A 156 -16.45 -8.61 -14.46
#